data_485049da09ee00a27725348fbfaa10be
#
_entry.id   485049da09ee00a27725348fbfaa10be
#
_cell.length_a   1.000
_cell.length_b   1.000
_cell.length_c   1.000
_cell.angle_alpha   90.00
_cell.angle_beta   90.00
_cell.angle_gamma   90.00
#
_symmetry.space_group_name_H-M   'P 1'
#
loop_
_entity.id
_entity.type
_entity.pdbx_description
1 polymer ?
#
loop_
_entity_poly.entity_id
_entity_poly.type
_entity_poly.pdbx_seq_one_letter_code
_entity_poly.pdbx_strand_id
1 'polypeptide(L)'
;MKKLTGVFETKKKNGQSYYRSSITYKGRHISLGSFDISEDAHNAYLEADKILHSSDVYQIDLLESYFPAADTSPKKKKKSFAKIDFLSFEKVVILLNFRDNDIYFHSPIYLYKNFFHYYLSPDYHLTFDKEDLFYYSSHKIMRRGNHLFVADYGMQVTIASRYGIRNFAVKDRDYRFINQDDTDYRYSNIEIINPYHGVLREGSFGNYSYRVLIHINGNYIVGIYDNIETAAIAYNKAADLCHQYGINKKFPVNYIENLSPKMYADIYSSVSVSDSLISMLTSGCNQ
;
A
#
# COMPACT_ATOMS: atom_id res chain seq x y z
N MET A 1 2.74 47.08 -10.63
CA MET A 1 1.76 46.02 -10.42
C MET A 1 1.50 45.88 -8.93
N LYS A 2 0.24 45.73 -8.51
CA LYS A 2 -0.10 45.50 -7.10
C LYS A 2 0.41 44.10 -6.69
N LYS A 3 1.25 44.01 -5.67
CA LYS A 3 1.81 42.73 -5.22
C LYS A 3 0.68 41.87 -4.67
N LEU A 4 0.39 40.74 -5.32
CA LEU A 4 -0.64 39.79 -4.88
C LEU A 4 -0.15 39.03 -3.62
N THR A 5 -1.00 38.91 -2.61
CA THR A 5 -0.66 38.22 -1.36
C THR A 5 -0.43 36.73 -1.64
N GLY A 6 0.61 36.15 -0.99
CA GLY A 6 0.95 34.75 -1.12
C GLY A 6 1.64 34.35 -2.44
N VAL A 7 1.96 35.30 -3.33
CA VAL A 7 2.52 35.05 -4.67
C VAL A 7 3.97 35.53 -4.75
N PHE A 8 4.83 34.69 -5.30
CA PHE A 8 6.25 34.94 -5.52
C PHE A 8 6.64 34.59 -6.96
N GLU A 9 7.06 35.62 -7.72
CA GLU A 9 7.57 35.39 -9.07
C GLU A 9 8.95 34.74 -9.03
N THR A 10 9.16 33.75 -9.90
CA THR A 10 10.42 33.02 -10.05
C THR A 10 10.66 32.75 -11.53
N LYS A 11 11.91 32.66 -11.97
CA LYS A 11 12.28 32.41 -13.36
C LYS A 11 12.77 30.97 -13.56
N LYS A 12 12.30 30.30 -14.59
CA LYS A 12 12.83 29.03 -15.09
C LYS A 12 14.21 29.26 -15.71
N LYS A 13 15.00 28.20 -15.90
CA LYS A 13 16.34 28.27 -16.54
C LYS A 13 16.29 28.87 -17.97
N ASN A 14 15.17 28.76 -18.67
CA ASN A 14 14.92 29.30 -19.98
C ASN A 14 14.48 30.79 -19.99
N GLY A 15 14.46 31.46 -18.83
CA GLY A 15 14.05 32.86 -18.66
C GLY A 15 12.55 33.10 -18.49
N GLN A 16 11.70 32.07 -18.65
CA GLN A 16 10.25 32.20 -18.50
C GLN A 16 9.88 32.36 -17.01
N SER A 17 9.04 33.36 -16.69
CA SER A 17 8.50 33.56 -15.35
C SER A 17 7.45 32.50 -15.00
N TYR A 18 7.39 32.10 -13.75
CA TYR A 18 6.31 31.34 -13.14
C TYR A 18 6.09 31.84 -11.70
N TYR A 19 4.95 31.51 -11.12
CA TYR A 19 4.52 32.05 -9.85
C TYR A 19 4.37 30.93 -8.84
N ARG A 20 5.02 31.06 -7.68
CA ARG A 20 4.88 30.14 -6.54
C ARG A 20 3.87 30.71 -5.56
N SER A 21 2.94 29.87 -5.12
CA SER A 21 1.98 30.22 -4.08
C SER A 21 2.37 29.59 -2.75
N SER A 22 2.22 30.34 -1.66
CA SER A 22 2.48 29.85 -0.29
C SER A 22 1.67 30.62 0.74
N ILE A 23 1.42 29.95 1.87
CA ILE A 23 0.75 30.52 3.05
C ILE A 23 1.55 30.20 4.32
N THR A 24 1.47 31.07 5.32
CA THR A 24 2.02 30.78 6.65
C THR A 24 0.86 30.59 7.62
N TYR A 25 0.82 29.44 8.28
CA TYR A 25 -0.20 29.11 9.28
C TYR A 25 0.44 28.46 10.49
N LYS A 26 0.04 28.88 11.69
CA LYS A 26 0.62 28.42 12.99
C LYS A 26 2.16 28.39 12.97
N GLY A 27 2.79 29.46 12.43
CA GLY A 27 4.25 29.59 12.34
C GLY A 27 4.94 28.76 11.26
N ARG A 28 4.20 27.94 10.50
CA ARG A 28 4.75 27.09 9.44
C ARG A 28 4.48 27.67 8.05
N HIS A 29 5.54 27.78 7.25
CA HIS A 29 5.46 28.13 5.84
C HIS A 29 5.06 26.91 5.00
N ILE A 30 3.98 27.01 4.23
CA ILE A 30 3.39 25.93 3.43
C ILE A 30 3.39 26.32 1.97
N SER A 31 4.06 25.55 1.11
CA SER A 31 4.00 25.72 -0.33
C SER A 31 2.67 25.16 -0.84
N LEU A 32 1.95 25.94 -1.64
CA LEU A 32 0.66 25.59 -2.23
C LEU A 32 0.77 25.08 -3.66
N GLY A 33 1.86 25.43 -4.35
CA GLY A 33 2.09 25.01 -5.72
C GLY A 33 2.86 26.04 -6.53
N SER A 34 3.01 25.72 -7.83
CA SER A 34 3.60 26.61 -8.84
C SER A 34 2.63 26.74 -10.01
N PHE A 35 2.47 27.95 -10.51
CA PHE A 35 1.47 28.34 -11.50
C PHE A 35 2.13 29.15 -12.60
N ASP A 36 1.60 29.08 -13.81
CA ASP A 36 2.10 29.91 -14.92
C ASP A 36 1.49 31.33 -14.91
N ILE A 37 0.40 31.54 -14.16
CA ILE A 37 -0.35 32.79 -14.05
C ILE A 37 -0.35 33.25 -12.58
N SER A 38 -0.11 34.55 -12.36
CA SER A 38 -0.04 35.16 -11.02
C SER A 38 -1.38 35.12 -10.27
N GLU A 39 -2.48 35.26 -11.02
CA GLU A 39 -3.84 35.23 -10.52
C GLU A 39 -4.21 33.83 -9.98
N ASP A 40 -3.81 32.76 -10.69
CA ASP A 40 -4.04 31.37 -10.24
C ASP A 40 -3.26 31.06 -8.96
N ALA A 41 -2.01 31.56 -8.88
CA ALA A 41 -1.21 31.45 -7.65
C ALA A 41 -1.87 32.18 -6.48
N HIS A 42 -2.49 33.34 -6.73
CA HIS A 42 -3.22 34.08 -5.72
C HIS A 42 -4.54 33.40 -5.32
N ASN A 43 -5.27 32.86 -6.28
CA ASN A 43 -6.50 32.10 -6.03
C ASN A 43 -6.21 30.85 -5.15
N ALA A 44 -5.11 30.14 -5.41
CA ALA A 44 -4.67 29.03 -4.56
C ALA A 44 -4.38 29.47 -3.12
N TYR A 45 -3.78 30.68 -2.93
CA TYR A 45 -3.61 31.26 -1.62
C TYR A 45 -4.96 31.54 -0.94
N LEU A 46 -5.93 32.13 -1.66
CA LEU A 46 -7.26 32.43 -1.10
C LEU A 46 -8.05 31.18 -0.74
N GLU A 47 -7.95 30.11 -1.55
CA GLU A 47 -8.54 28.82 -1.22
C GLU A 47 -7.92 28.22 0.06
N ALA A 48 -6.59 28.24 0.17
CA ALA A 48 -5.89 27.75 1.35
C ALA A 48 -6.26 28.56 2.62
N ASP A 49 -6.34 29.89 2.50
CA ASP A 49 -6.74 30.77 3.60
C ASP A 49 -8.17 30.44 4.09
N LYS A 50 -9.13 30.25 3.16
CA LYS A 50 -10.50 29.85 3.48
C LYS A 50 -10.54 28.48 4.18
N ILE A 51 -9.81 27.48 3.69
CA ILE A 51 -9.74 26.14 4.29
C ILE A 51 -9.23 26.22 5.73
N LEU A 52 -8.19 27.00 5.96
CA LEU A 52 -7.56 27.13 7.29
C LEU A 52 -8.40 27.92 8.30
N HIS A 53 -9.30 28.81 7.86
CA HIS A 53 -10.06 29.69 8.74
C HIS A 53 -11.59 29.47 8.75
N SER A 54 -12.10 28.47 7.99
CA SER A 54 -13.54 28.18 7.88
C SER A 54 -13.84 26.70 8.11
N SER A 55 -13.72 26.24 9.35
CA SER A 55 -13.90 24.82 9.73
C SER A 55 -15.35 24.31 9.56
N ASP A 56 -16.34 25.19 9.57
CA ASP A 56 -17.75 24.89 9.34
C ASP A 56 -18.07 24.63 7.87
N VAL A 57 -17.25 25.16 6.94
CA VAL A 57 -17.43 25.02 5.50
C VAL A 57 -16.60 23.88 4.91
N TYR A 58 -15.34 23.76 5.35
CA TYR A 58 -14.38 22.79 4.82
C TYR A 58 -14.12 21.68 5.85
N GLN A 59 -14.61 20.48 5.56
CA GLN A 59 -14.48 19.29 6.40
C GLN A 59 -13.94 18.13 5.58
N ILE A 60 -13.20 17.22 6.23
CA ILE A 60 -12.59 16.07 5.54
C ILE A 60 -13.65 15.12 4.94
N ASP A 61 -14.77 14.93 5.62
CA ASP A 61 -15.88 14.06 5.17
C ASP A 61 -16.59 14.60 3.92
N LEU A 62 -16.35 15.86 3.55
CA LEU A 62 -16.89 16.50 2.36
C LEU A 62 -15.88 16.58 1.21
N LEU A 63 -14.69 15.99 1.36
CA LEU A 63 -13.56 16.12 0.41
C LEU A 63 -13.98 15.82 -1.03
N GLU A 64 -14.70 14.72 -1.27
CA GLU A 64 -15.21 14.33 -2.61
C GLU A 64 -16.06 15.44 -3.25
N SER A 65 -16.87 16.15 -2.45
CA SER A 65 -17.76 17.19 -2.95
C SER A 65 -17.04 18.46 -3.42
N TYR A 66 -15.79 18.68 -2.99
CA TYR A 66 -14.96 19.80 -3.43
C TYR A 66 -14.33 19.57 -4.82
N PHE A 67 -14.25 18.31 -5.26
CA PHE A 67 -13.64 17.87 -6.52
C PHE A 67 -14.64 17.04 -7.35
N PRO A 68 -15.76 17.62 -7.81
CA PRO A 68 -16.75 16.88 -8.58
C PRO A 68 -16.14 16.38 -9.90
N ALA A 69 -16.40 15.09 -10.22
CA ALA A 69 -16.00 14.52 -11.51
C ALA A 69 -16.68 15.28 -12.66
N ALA A 70 -15.97 15.46 -13.78
CA ALA A 70 -16.42 16.26 -14.93
C ALA A 70 -17.71 15.77 -15.60
N ASP A 71 -18.21 14.56 -15.28
CA ASP A 71 -19.27 13.84 -16.01
C ASP A 71 -20.45 13.36 -15.14
N THR A 72 -20.81 14.05 -14.08
CA THR A 72 -22.04 13.73 -13.35
C THR A 72 -23.19 14.57 -13.84
N SER A 73 -24.08 13.96 -14.64
CA SER A 73 -25.38 14.55 -15.01
C SER A 73 -26.15 14.99 -13.76
N PRO A 74 -26.92 16.09 -13.84
CA PRO A 74 -27.50 16.76 -12.67
C PRO A 74 -28.73 16.01 -12.11
N LYS A 75 -28.52 14.88 -11.45
CA LYS A 75 -29.57 14.18 -10.70
C LYS A 75 -29.18 14.06 -9.24
N LYS A 76 -29.40 15.11 -8.52
CA LYS A 76 -29.71 15.37 -7.11
C LYS A 76 -29.08 16.71 -6.73
N LYS A 77 -29.91 17.68 -6.37
CA LYS A 77 -29.46 18.93 -5.74
C LYS A 77 -28.80 18.60 -4.40
N LYS A 78 -27.51 18.21 -4.44
CA LYS A 78 -26.65 18.28 -3.25
C LYS A 78 -26.43 19.77 -2.94
N LYS A 79 -26.43 20.14 -1.67
CA LYS A 79 -26.04 21.49 -1.21
C LYS A 79 -24.79 21.92 -1.97
N SER A 80 -24.79 23.16 -2.50
CA SER A 80 -23.64 23.74 -3.16
C SER A 80 -22.49 23.85 -2.14
N PHE A 81 -21.59 22.89 -2.16
CA PHE A 81 -20.35 22.98 -1.39
C PHE A 81 -19.35 23.87 -2.14
N ALA A 82 -18.47 24.52 -1.41
CA ALA A 82 -17.45 25.36 -1.99
C ALA A 82 -16.53 24.51 -2.88
N LYS A 83 -16.53 24.77 -4.19
CA LYS A 83 -15.65 24.12 -5.15
C LYS A 83 -14.21 24.58 -4.95
N ILE A 84 -13.26 23.69 -5.11
CA ILE A 84 -11.81 23.99 -5.09
C ILE A 84 -11.27 23.75 -6.50
N ASP A 85 -10.64 24.77 -7.07
CA ASP A 85 -10.18 24.77 -8.47
C ASP A 85 -8.64 24.90 -8.60
N PHE A 86 -7.97 25.48 -7.60
CA PHE A 86 -6.55 25.84 -7.70
C PHE A 86 -5.65 24.99 -6.80
N LEU A 87 -6.19 24.33 -5.77
CA LEU A 87 -5.43 23.40 -4.93
C LEU A 87 -5.68 21.97 -5.35
N SER A 88 -4.63 21.15 -5.31
CA SER A 88 -4.79 19.70 -5.45
C SER A 88 -5.48 19.09 -4.21
N PHE A 89 -6.17 17.95 -4.38
CA PHE A 89 -6.83 17.29 -3.25
C PHE A 89 -5.84 16.90 -2.15
N GLU A 90 -4.62 16.47 -2.53
CA GLU A 90 -3.59 16.15 -1.54
C GLU A 90 -3.27 17.38 -0.68
N LYS A 91 -3.18 18.56 -1.30
CA LYS A 91 -2.92 19.80 -0.57
C LYS A 91 -4.08 20.14 0.36
N VAL A 92 -5.32 19.94 -0.06
CA VAL A 92 -6.50 20.16 0.76
C VAL A 92 -6.51 19.24 1.98
N VAL A 93 -6.23 17.92 1.81
CA VAL A 93 -6.11 16.98 2.92
C VAL A 93 -5.04 17.41 3.91
N ILE A 94 -3.86 17.81 3.42
CA ILE A 94 -2.74 18.28 4.26
C ILE A 94 -3.14 19.53 5.07
N LEU A 95 -3.83 20.49 4.46
CA LEU A 95 -4.28 21.72 5.12
C LEU A 95 -5.35 21.43 6.17
N LEU A 96 -6.34 20.58 5.84
CA LEU A 96 -7.39 20.15 6.77
C LEU A 96 -6.78 19.44 7.98
N ASN A 97 -5.88 18.48 7.75
CA ASN A 97 -5.22 17.79 8.84
C ASN A 97 -4.40 18.76 9.74
N PHE A 98 -3.65 19.68 9.13
CA PHE A 98 -2.85 20.62 9.90
C PHE A 98 -3.72 21.60 10.70
N ARG A 99 -4.86 22.02 10.17
CA ARG A 99 -5.83 22.86 10.88
C ARG A 99 -6.41 22.16 12.11
N ASP A 100 -6.87 20.88 11.88
CA ASP A 100 -7.69 20.16 12.85
C ASP A 100 -6.86 19.38 13.89
N ASN A 101 -5.65 18.92 13.51
CA ASN A 101 -4.81 18.06 14.33
C ASN A 101 -3.46 18.69 14.75
N ASP A 102 -3.15 19.92 14.34
CA ASP A 102 -1.90 20.64 14.62
C ASP A 102 -0.61 19.95 14.09
N ILE A 103 -0.74 18.89 13.29
CA ILE A 103 0.36 18.11 12.74
C ILE A 103 0.42 18.27 11.23
N TYR A 104 1.56 18.75 10.72
CA TYR A 104 1.78 18.91 9.29
C TYR A 104 2.47 17.68 8.70
N PHE A 105 1.82 17.04 7.73
CA PHE A 105 2.39 15.99 6.90
C PHE A 105 2.71 16.50 5.49
N HIS A 106 3.67 15.85 4.82
CA HIS A 106 3.92 16.07 3.39
C HIS A 106 3.07 15.16 2.50
N SER A 107 2.54 14.09 3.07
CA SER A 107 1.63 13.12 2.44
C SER A 107 0.17 13.48 2.74
N PRO A 108 -0.80 13.08 1.89
CA PRO A 108 -2.22 13.38 2.06
C PRO A 108 -2.85 12.48 3.15
N ILE A 109 -2.44 12.70 4.38
CA ILE A 109 -2.87 11.99 5.57
C ILE A 109 -3.81 12.86 6.39
N TYR A 110 -4.93 12.28 6.83
CA TYR A 110 -5.81 12.86 7.84
C TYR A 110 -5.86 11.94 9.07
N LEU A 111 -5.44 12.50 10.21
CA LEU A 111 -5.29 11.76 11.47
C LEU A 111 -6.59 11.79 12.28
N TYR A 112 -7.00 10.60 12.72
CA TYR A 112 -8.05 10.38 13.73
C TYR A 112 -7.43 9.94 15.06
N LYS A 113 -8.25 9.69 16.07
CA LYS A 113 -7.78 9.36 17.42
C LYS A 113 -6.88 8.11 17.43
N ASN A 114 -7.30 7.03 16.78
CA ASN A 114 -6.65 5.71 16.85
C ASN A 114 -6.13 5.20 15.50
N PHE A 115 -6.47 5.85 14.38
CA PHE A 115 -6.10 5.47 13.03
C PHE A 115 -5.91 6.72 12.18
N PHE A 116 -5.50 6.55 10.94
CA PHE A 116 -5.46 7.63 9.96
C PHE A 116 -5.93 7.15 8.59
N HIS A 117 -6.43 8.10 7.80
CA HIS A 117 -6.70 7.89 6.38
C HIS A 117 -5.55 8.44 5.55
N TYR A 118 -5.13 7.67 4.56
CA TYR A 118 -4.21 8.09 3.50
C TYR A 118 -4.99 8.21 2.20
N TYR A 119 -5.15 9.41 1.68
CA TYR A 119 -5.97 9.69 0.49
C TYR A 119 -5.17 9.48 -0.79
N LEU A 120 -5.71 8.68 -1.72
CA LEU A 120 -5.17 8.46 -3.06
C LEU A 120 -5.96 9.22 -4.13
N SER A 121 -7.23 9.53 -3.84
CA SER A 121 -8.10 10.44 -4.58
C SER A 121 -9.14 11.05 -3.62
N PRO A 122 -9.95 12.03 -4.03
CA PRO A 122 -10.97 12.62 -3.16
C PRO A 122 -11.99 11.62 -2.61
N ASP A 123 -12.27 10.56 -3.37
CA ASP A 123 -13.25 9.50 -3.11
C ASP A 123 -12.63 8.18 -2.65
N TYR A 124 -11.29 8.08 -2.60
CA TYR A 124 -10.61 6.83 -2.26
C TYR A 124 -9.46 7.05 -1.28
N HIS A 125 -9.55 6.39 -0.14
CA HIS A 125 -8.50 6.40 0.88
C HIS A 125 -8.24 5.00 1.42
N LEU A 126 -7.07 4.85 2.04
CA LEU A 126 -6.68 3.67 2.80
C LEU A 126 -6.69 4.02 4.28
N THR A 127 -7.11 3.07 5.10
CA THR A 127 -7.14 3.20 6.56
C THR A 127 -6.02 2.39 7.17
N PHE A 128 -5.25 3.01 8.08
CA PHE A 128 -4.11 2.39 8.76
C PHE A 128 -4.17 2.64 10.26
N ASP A 129 -3.58 1.76 11.04
CA ASP A 129 -3.34 1.99 12.46
C ASP A 129 -2.34 3.14 12.67
N LYS A 130 -2.48 3.85 13.81
CA LYS A 130 -1.67 5.02 14.14
C LYS A 130 -0.17 4.68 14.25
N GLU A 131 0.17 3.46 14.58
CA GLU A 131 1.53 2.93 14.67
C GLU A 131 2.28 3.02 13.32
N ASP A 132 1.57 2.93 12.20
CA ASP A 132 2.13 3.05 10.86
C ASP A 132 2.30 4.49 10.36
N LEU A 133 1.85 5.47 11.15
CA LEU A 133 1.85 6.89 10.75
C LEU A 133 3.26 7.41 10.38
N PHE A 134 4.27 7.05 11.16
CA PHE A 134 5.65 7.45 10.89
C PHE A 134 6.14 6.95 9.53
N TYR A 135 5.82 5.71 9.20
CA TYR A 135 6.20 5.10 7.93
C TYR A 135 5.52 5.80 6.75
N TYR A 136 4.20 5.89 6.73
CA TYR A 136 3.46 6.47 5.60
C TYR A 136 3.53 8.00 5.51
N SER A 137 3.91 8.70 6.57
CA SER A 137 4.20 10.14 6.49
C SER A 137 5.46 10.45 5.69
N SER A 138 6.43 9.52 5.66
CA SER A 138 7.71 9.63 4.95
C SER A 138 7.76 8.85 3.63
N HIS A 139 6.91 7.83 3.44
CA HIS A 139 6.86 7.00 2.23
C HIS A 139 5.55 7.25 1.47
N LYS A 140 5.66 7.92 0.32
CA LYS A 140 4.49 8.17 -0.52
C LYS A 140 3.97 6.87 -1.12
N ILE A 141 2.68 6.58 -0.90
CA ILE A 141 2.00 5.46 -1.55
C ILE A 141 1.75 5.82 -3.02
N MET A 142 2.13 4.90 -3.89
CA MET A 142 1.94 4.98 -5.33
C MET A 142 1.05 3.83 -5.80
N ARG A 143 0.34 4.05 -6.91
CA ARG A 143 -0.54 3.05 -7.52
C ARG A 143 -0.13 2.76 -8.96
N ARG A 144 -0.07 1.48 -9.32
CA ARG A 144 0.09 1.01 -10.70
C ARG A 144 -0.93 -0.10 -10.96
N GLY A 145 -1.97 0.22 -11.72
CA GLY A 145 -3.14 -0.65 -11.84
C GLY A 145 -3.79 -0.88 -10.48
N ASN A 146 -3.89 -2.14 -10.07
CA ASN A 146 -4.43 -2.52 -8.76
C ASN A 146 -3.35 -2.68 -7.66
N HIS A 147 -2.07 -2.45 -8.00
CA HIS A 147 -0.97 -2.61 -7.05
C HIS A 147 -0.65 -1.30 -6.35
N LEU A 148 -0.68 -1.32 -5.03
CA LEU A 148 -0.27 -0.24 -4.15
C LEU A 148 1.12 -0.55 -3.60
N PHE A 149 2.04 0.40 -3.71
CA PHE A 149 3.42 0.22 -3.30
C PHE A 149 4.04 1.53 -2.81
N VAL A 150 5.13 1.42 -2.08
CA VAL A 150 6.00 2.53 -1.71
C VAL A 150 7.40 2.32 -2.31
N ALA A 151 8.14 3.40 -2.53
CA ALA A 151 9.57 3.32 -2.84
C ALA A 151 10.33 3.27 -1.51
N ASP A 152 11.05 2.18 -1.27
CA ASP A 152 11.86 1.98 -0.08
C ASP A 152 13.24 1.45 -0.49
N TYR A 153 14.31 2.15 -0.13
CA TYR A 153 15.70 1.84 -0.52
C TYR A 153 15.89 1.53 -2.02
N GLY A 154 15.20 2.28 -2.90
CA GLY A 154 15.26 2.09 -4.36
C GLY A 154 14.44 0.91 -4.90
N MET A 155 13.76 0.15 -4.04
CA MET A 155 12.88 -0.95 -4.42
C MET A 155 11.41 -0.53 -4.34
N GLN A 156 10.56 -1.17 -5.15
CA GLN A 156 9.11 -1.06 -5.01
C GLN A 156 8.62 -2.14 -4.05
N VAL A 157 8.16 -1.73 -2.87
CA VAL A 157 7.64 -2.62 -1.84
C VAL A 157 6.11 -2.49 -1.81
N THR A 158 5.38 -3.60 -1.99
CA THR A 158 3.92 -3.58 -1.90
C THR A 158 3.50 -3.24 -0.47
N ILE A 159 2.47 -2.41 -0.30
CA ILE A 159 2.00 -2.09 1.05
C ILE A 159 1.49 -3.34 1.78
N ALA A 160 0.89 -4.29 1.06
CA ALA A 160 0.37 -5.54 1.60
C ALA A 160 1.44 -6.39 2.30
N SER A 161 2.70 -6.37 1.82
CA SER A 161 3.79 -7.15 2.41
C SER A 161 4.13 -6.72 3.85
N ARG A 162 3.88 -5.45 4.19
CA ARG A 162 4.06 -4.92 5.55
C ARG A 162 3.10 -5.57 6.55
N TYR A 163 1.95 -6.03 6.08
CA TYR A 163 0.91 -6.70 6.88
C TYR A 163 0.97 -8.23 6.79
N GLY A 164 2.11 -8.80 6.37
CA GLY A 164 2.30 -10.24 6.23
C GLY A 164 1.64 -10.86 5.00
N ILE A 165 1.02 -10.06 4.13
CA ILE A 165 0.42 -10.51 2.88
C ILE A 165 1.54 -10.67 1.86
N ARG A 166 1.83 -11.90 1.45
CA ARG A 166 2.91 -12.22 0.51
C ARG A 166 2.60 -11.77 -0.91
N ASN A 167 3.66 -11.55 -1.70
CA ASN A 167 3.50 -11.39 -3.14
C ASN A 167 2.79 -12.63 -3.71
N PHE A 168 1.81 -12.41 -4.58
CA PHE A 168 0.96 -13.45 -5.18
C PHE A 168 -0.01 -14.15 -4.23
N ALA A 169 -0.17 -13.69 -2.98
CA ALA A 169 -1.22 -14.15 -2.09
C ALA A 169 -2.60 -13.82 -2.68
N VAL A 170 -3.54 -14.74 -2.54
CA VAL A 170 -4.90 -14.62 -3.06
C VAL A 170 -5.86 -14.34 -1.91
N LYS A 171 -6.64 -13.26 -2.06
CA LYS A 171 -7.69 -12.89 -1.10
C LYS A 171 -8.64 -14.07 -0.87
N ASP A 172 -9.10 -14.23 0.35
CA ASP A 172 -10.00 -15.28 0.85
C ASP A 172 -9.43 -16.71 0.86
N ARG A 173 -8.24 -16.92 0.26
CA ARG A 173 -7.50 -18.18 0.32
C ARG A 173 -6.27 -18.08 1.23
N ASP A 174 -5.44 -17.06 1.03
CA ASP A 174 -4.17 -16.90 1.74
C ASP A 174 -4.26 -15.82 2.82
N TYR A 175 -5.15 -14.86 2.66
CA TYR A 175 -5.48 -13.81 3.62
C TYR A 175 -6.91 -13.30 3.41
N ARG A 176 -7.48 -12.64 4.40
CA ARG A 176 -8.77 -11.96 4.25
C ARG A 176 -8.83 -10.67 5.06
N PHE A 177 -9.70 -9.77 4.60
CA PHE A 177 -10.14 -8.62 5.37
C PHE A 177 -11.39 -9.01 6.16
N ILE A 178 -11.34 -8.94 7.48
CA ILE A 178 -12.40 -9.45 8.38
C ILE A 178 -13.71 -8.69 8.16
N ASN A 179 -13.65 -7.37 7.98
CA ASN A 179 -14.81 -6.51 7.68
C ASN A 179 -15.16 -6.46 6.18
N GLN A 180 -14.45 -7.22 5.32
CA GLN A 180 -14.59 -7.26 3.86
C GLN A 180 -14.17 -5.97 3.12
N ASP A 181 -13.65 -4.95 3.82
CA ASP A 181 -13.13 -3.73 3.24
C ASP A 181 -11.62 -3.89 2.96
N ASP A 182 -11.25 -3.95 1.69
CA ASP A 182 -9.87 -4.10 1.23
C ASP A 182 -9.08 -2.78 1.20
N THR A 183 -9.69 -1.69 1.61
CA THR A 183 -9.02 -0.41 1.86
C THR A 183 -8.60 -0.24 3.32
N ASP A 184 -9.10 -1.08 4.23
CA ASP A 184 -8.81 -1.04 5.66
C ASP A 184 -7.64 -1.98 6.02
N TYR A 185 -6.45 -1.42 6.07
CA TYR A 185 -5.19 -2.10 6.39
C TYR A 185 -4.84 -2.12 7.88
N ARG A 186 -5.80 -1.87 8.77
CA ARG A 186 -5.55 -2.04 10.20
C ARG A 186 -5.24 -3.50 10.54
N TYR A 187 -4.29 -3.72 11.43
CA TYR A 187 -3.86 -5.08 11.83
C TYR A 187 -5.03 -5.93 12.32
N SER A 188 -5.98 -5.32 13.04
CA SER A 188 -7.18 -6.01 13.53
C SER A 188 -8.13 -6.47 12.43
N ASN A 189 -8.02 -5.93 11.21
CA ASN A 189 -8.86 -6.27 10.06
C ASN A 189 -8.22 -7.29 9.13
N ILE A 190 -6.93 -7.58 9.25
CA ILE A 190 -6.21 -8.49 8.36
C ILE A 190 -5.97 -9.81 9.07
N GLU A 191 -6.48 -10.89 8.49
CA GLU A 191 -6.20 -12.26 8.91
C GLU A 191 -5.34 -12.97 7.88
N ILE A 192 -4.17 -13.43 8.28
CA ILE A 192 -3.29 -14.25 7.44
C ILE A 192 -3.70 -15.72 7.64
N ILE A 193 -4.25 -16.31 6.58
CA ILE A 193 -4.73 -17.71 6.57
C ILE A 193 -3.59 -18.66 6.22
N ASN A 194 -2.71 -18.26 5.32
CA ASN A 194 -1.57 -19.04 4.86
C ASN A 194 -0.31 -18.17 4.77
N PRO A 195 0.58 -18.26 5.78
CA PRO A 195 1.81 -17.47 5.79
C PRO A 195 2.95 -18.08 4.96
N TYR A 196 2.80 -19.30 4.41
CA TYR A 196 3.90 -20.07 3.85
C TYR A 196 4.05 -19.94 2.33
N HIS A 197 5.27 -19.78 1.86
CA HIS A 197 5.63 -19.66 0.45
C HIS A 197 5.53 -21.02 -0.26
N GLY A 198 4.99 -21.02 -1.48
CA GLY A 198 4.84 -22.23 -2.29
C GLY A 198 3.75 -23.20 -1.81
N VAL A 199 3.06 -22.92 -0.72
CA VAL A 199 1.96 -23.73 -0.19
C VAL A 199 0.63 -23.17 -0.68
N LEU A 200 -0.22 -24.00 -1.24
CA LEU A 200 -1.57 -23.67 -1.70
C LEU A 200 -2.59 -24.48 -0.90
N ARG A 201 -3.49 -23.81 -0.19
CA ARG A 201 -4.61 -24.46 0.48
C ARG A 201 -5.70 -24.81 -0.53
N GLU A 202 -6.13 -26.07 -0.56
CA GLU A 202 -7.18 -26.60 -1.41
C GLU A 202 -8.25 -27.30 -0.57
N GLY A 203 -9.46 -27.48 -1.12
CA GLY A 203 -10.58 -28.12 -0.44
C GLY A 203 -11.59 -27.13 0.14
N SER A 204 -12.48 -27.64 1.00
CA SER A 204 -13.54 -26.88 1.65
C SER A 204 -13.41 -26.92 3.16
N PHE A 205 -14.21 -26.10 3.85
CA PHE A 205 -14.18 -25.99 5.32
C PHE A 205 -14.24 -27.37 6.01
N GLY A 206 -13.26 -27.61 6.86
CA GLY A 206 -13.12 -28.88 7.62
C GLY A 206 -12.42 -30.01 6.86
N ASN A 207 -12.09 -29.86 5.56
CA ASN A 207 -11.36 -30.84 4.78
C ASN A 207 -10.37 -30.15 3.81
N TYR A 208 -9.32 -29.57 4.38
CA TYR A 208 -8.27 -28.91 3.62
C TYR A 208 -7.09 -29.84 3.38
N SER A 209 -6.52 -29.74 2.16
CA SER A 209 -5.21 -30.24 1.81
C SER A 209 -4.31 -29.10 1.35
N TYR A 210 -3.00 -29.34 1.39
CA TYR A 210 -2.00 -28.31 1.08
C TYR A 210 -1.10 -28.81 -0.03
N ARG A 211 -1.35 -28.30 -1.24
CA ARG A 211 -0.50 -28.58 -2.39
C ARG A 211 0.72 -27.68 -2.34
N VAL A 212 1.90 -28.26 -2.48
CA VAL A 212 3.16 -27.54 -2.50
C VAL A 212 3.72 -27.46 -3.90
N LEU A 213 4.06 -26.23 -4.32
CA LEU A 213 4.68 -25.94 -5.62
C LEU A 213 6.03 -25.25 -5.39
N ILE A 214 7.04 -25.66 -6.17
CA ILE A 214 8.30 -24.95 -6.29
C ILE A 214 8.47 -24.43 -7.72
N HIS A 215 8.85 -23.14 -7.86
CA HIS A 215 9.04 -22.53 -9.16
C HIS A 215 10.54 -22.47 -9.50
N ILE A 216 10.96 -23.27 -10.48
CA ILE A 216 12.34 -23.32 -11.01
C ILE A 216 12.38 -22.53 -12.33
N ASN A 217 12.15 -23.14 -13.44
CA ASN A 217 11.88 -22.60 -14.78
C ASN A 217 10.41 -22.77 -15.18
N GLY A 218 9.62 -23.42 -14.33
CA GLY A 218 8.19 -23.68 -14.36
C GLY A 218 7.75 -24.08 -12.96
N ASN A 219 6.46 -24.35 -12.77
CA ASN A 219 5.90 -24.79 -11.49
C ASN A 219 5.95 -26.33 -11.42
N TYR A 220 6.64 -26.85 -10.41
CA TYR A 220 6.73 -28.27 -10.12
C TYR A 220 6.00 -28.60 -8.82
N ILE A 221 5.22 -29.68 -8.83
CA ILE A 221 4.52 -30.17 -7.65
C ILE A 221 5.53 -30.88 -6.75
N VAL A 222 5.67 -30.41 -5.50
CA VAL A 222 6.49 -31.06 -4.47
C VAL A 222 5.71 -32.20 -3.81
N GLY A 223 4.43 -31.97 -3.53
CA GLY A 223 3.53 -32.94 -2.92
C GLY A 223 2.20 -32.31 -2.50
N ILE A 224 1.33 -33.15 -1.90
CA ILE A 224 0.07 -32.75 -1.26
C ILE A 224 0.11 -33.29 0.18
N TYR A 225 -0.21 -32.45 1.15
CA TYR A 225 -0.09 -32.76 2.59
C TYR A 225 -1.37 -32.34 3.31
N ASP A 226 -1.66 -33.02 4.44
CA ASP A 226 -2.85 -32.73 5.24
C ASP A 226 -2.62 -31.62 6.29
N ASN A 227 -1.35 -31.24 6.52
CA ASN A 227 -0.97 -30.24 7.51
C ASN A 227 -0.13 -29.15 6.86
N ILE A 228 -0.43 -27.88 7.22
CA ILE A 228 0.18 -26.70 6.58
C ILE A 228 1.67 -26.55 6.95
N GLU A 229 2.06 -26.91 8.18
CA GLU A 229 3.45 -26.85 8.63
C GLU A 229 4.28 -27.94 7.93
N THR A 230 3.74 -29.14 7.79
CA THR A 230 4.36 -30.21 7.00
C THR A 230 4.56 -29.80 5.54
N ALA A 231 3.56 -29.17 4.95
CA ALA A 231 3.64 -28.63 3.58
C ALA A 231 4.74 -27.55 3.47
N ALA A 232 4.84 -26.65 4.44
CA ALA A 232 5.88 -25.63 4.49
C ALA A 232 7.29 -26.20 4.60
N ILE A 233 7.47 -27.26 5.43
CA ILE A 233 8.74 -27.98 5.58
C ILE A 233 9.08 -28.74 4.27
N ALA A 234 8.09 -29.34 3.61
CA ALA A 234 8.28 -30.00 2.32
C ALA A 234 8.79 -29.02 1.24
N TYR A 235 8.26 -27.76 1.24
CA TYR A 235 8.80 -26.72 0.36
C TYR A 235 10.27 -26.42 0.65
N ASN A 236 10.63 -26.25 1.94
CA ASN A 236 12.01 -25.99 2.31
C ASN A 236 12.92 -27.16 1.88
N LYS A 237 12.51 -28.41 2.12
CA LYS A 237 13.24 -29.60 1.69
C LYS A 237 13.42 -29.64 0.15
N ALA A 238 12.38 -29.30 -0.61
CA ALA A 238 12.47 -29.22 -2.07
C ALA A 238 13.44 -28.13 -2.53
N ALA A 239 13.48 -26.96 -1.86
CA ALA A 239 14.42 -25.88 -2.13
C ALA A 239 15.87 -26.32 -1.88
N ASP A 240 16.11 -27.03 -0.77
CA ASP A 240 17.45 -27.57 -0.44
C ASP A 240 17.89 -28.63 -1.47
N LEU A 241 16.97 -29.51 -1.89
CA LEU A 241 17.25 -30.46 -2.96
C LEU A 241 17.61 -29.75 -4.28
N CYS A 242 16.85 -28.70 -4.65
CA CYS A 242 17.21 -27.90 -5.82
C CYS A 242 18.64 -27.35 -5.76
N HIS A 243 19.05 -26.83 -4.62
CA HIS A 243 20.42 -26.34 -4.41
C HIS A 243 21.45 -27.47 -4.48
N GLN A 244 21.18 -28.64 -3.88
CA GLN A 244 22.05 -29.82 -3.94
C GLN A 244 22.27 -30.33 -5.37
N TYR A 245 21.24 -30.21 -6.22
CA TYR A 245 21.31 -30.52 -7.66
C TYR A 245 21.82 -29.36 -8.54
N GLY A 246 22.42 -28.31 -7.95
CA GLY A 246 23.10 -27.25 -8.66
C GLY A 246 22.18 -26.13 -9.21
N ILE A 247 20.92 -26.08 -8.81
CA ILE A 247 20.00 -25.01 -9.21
C ILE A 247 20.35 -23.75 -8.41
N ASN A 248 21.02 -22.81 -9.03
CA ASN A 248 21.41 -21.54 -8.43
C ASN A 248 20.26 -20.51 -8.50
N LYS A 249 19.17 -20.78 -7.77
CA LYS A 249 18.03 -19.86 -7.64
C LYS A 249 17.76 -19.60 -6.16
N LYS A 250 17.45 -18.33 -5.82
CA LYS A 250 17.07 -17.96 -4.46
C LYS A 250 15.61 -18.40 -4.20
N PHE A 251 15.42 -19.34 -3.30
CA PHE A 251 14.13 -19.77 -2.80
C PHE A 251 13.88 -19.13 -1.42
N PRO A 252 12.70 -18.52 -1.18
CA PRO A 252 12.32 -18.05 0.15
C PRO A 252 12.20 -19.22 1.13
N VAL A 253 12.73 -19.07 2.34
CA VAL A 253 12.62 -20.08 3.40
C VAL A 253 11.33 -19.84 4.18
N ASN A 254 10.56 -20.89 4.43
CA ASN A 254 9.41 -20.86 5.34
C ASN A 254 9.89 -21.05 6.77
N TYR A 255 9.65 -20.07 7.63
CA TYR A 255 9.90 -20.17 9.07
C TYR A 255 8.63 -20.63 9.76
N ILE A 256 8.73 -21.69 10.56
CA ILE A 256 7.60 -22.28 11.28
C ILE A 256 7.81 -22.02 12.78
N GLU A 257 7.21 -20.94 13.28
CA GLU A 257 7.45 -20.45 14.64
C GLU A 257 6.97 -21.39 15.73
N ASN A 258 5.92 -22.18 15.47
CA ASN A 258 5.26 -23.04 16.47
C ASN A 258 5.89 -24.44 16.60
N LEU A 259 6.99 -24.73 15.89
CA LEU A 259 7.67 -26.02 15.97
C LEU A 259 9.02 -25.91 16.68
N SER A 260 9.29 -26.86 17.57
CA SER A 260 10.64 -27.00 18.13
C SER A 260 11.61 -27.47 17.05
N PRO A 261 12.93 -27.14 17.15
CA PRO A 261 13.93 -27.60 16.20
C PRO A 261 13.97 -29.13 16.00
N LYS A 262 13.68 -29.89 17.07
CA LYS A 262 13.58 -31.35 17.00
C LYS A 262 12.39 -31.79 16.14
N MET A 263 11.20 -31.27 16.41
CA MET A 263 10.00 -31.58 15.60
C MET A 263 10.17 -31.19 14.14
N TYR A 264 10.79 -30.03 13.87
CA TYR A 264 11.13 -29.64 12.50
C TYR A 264 12.03 -30.68 11.81
N ALA A 265 13.12 -31.11 12.48
CA ALA A 265 14.05 -32.08 11.93
C ALA A 265 13.38 -33.46 11.69
N ASP A 266 12.53 -33.89 12.60
CA ASP A 266 11.78 -35.13 12.46
C ASP A 266 10.84 -35.13 11.25
N ILE A 267 10.08 -34.03 11.07
CA ILE A 267 9.19 -33.83 9.91
C ILE A 267 10.02 -33.70 8.62
N TYR A 268 11.08 -32.89 8.63
CA TYR A 268 11.96 -32.70 7.46
C TYR A 268 12.58 -34.01 7.00
N SER A 269 12.97 -34.89 7.91
CA SER A 269 13.54 -36.19 7.59
C SER A 269 12.50 -37.14 6.97
N SER A 270 11.28 -37.15 7.53
CA SER A 270 10.22 -38.08 7.14
C SER A 270 9.39 -37.62 5.94
N VAL A 271 9.27 -36.28 5.70
CA VAL A 271 8.44 -35.78 4.60
C VAL A 271 9.00 -36.19 3.25
N SER A 272 8.13 -36.73 2.40
CA SER A 272 8.47 -37.12 1.02
C SER A 272 8.30 -35.94 0.05
N VAL A 273 9.13 -35.90 -0.97
CA VAL A 273 9.04 -35.02 -2.13
C VAL A 273 8.69 -35.86 -3.34
N SER A 274 7.89 -35.33 -4.27
CA SER A 274 7.39 -36.10 -5.42
C SER A 274 8.50 -36.65 -6.29
N ASP A 275 8.32 -37.88 -6.77
CA ASP A 275 9.25 -38.56 -7.68
C ASP A 275 9.43 -37.78 -8.98
N SER A 276 8.41 -37.07 -9.45
CA SER A 276 8.48 -36.22 -10.63
C SER A 276 9.47 -35.06 -10.49
N LEU A 277 9.51 -34.43 -9.31
CA LEU A 277 10.50 -33.38 -9.03
C LEU A 277 11.91 -33.97 -8.93
N ILE A 278 12.06 -35.10 -8.24
CA ILE A 278 13.37 -35.79 -8.10
C ILE A 278 13.90 -36.19 -9.49
N SER A 279 13.05 -36.81 -10.30
CA SER A 279 13.40 -37.22 -11.68
C SER A 279 13.84 -36.03 -12.55
N MET A 280 13.15 -34.89 -12.44
CA MET A 280 13.54 -33.68 -13.16
C MET A 280 14.92 -33.17 -12.71
N LEU A 281 15.16 -33.14 -11.38
CA LEU A 281 16.42 -32.67 -10.80
C LEU A 281 17.60 -33.57 -11.24
N THR A 282 17.40 -34.89 -11.24
CA THR A 282 18.43 -35.86 -11.65
C THR A 282 18.70 -35.84 -13.17
N SER A 283 17.68 -35.58 -13.98
CA SER A 283 17.83 -35.49 -15.44
C SER A 283 18.54 -34.22 -15.90
N GLY A 284 18.39 -33.11 -15.14
CA GLY A 284 19.05 -31.83 -15.43
C GLY A 284 20.55 -31.80 -15.09
N CYS A 285 21.05 -32.73 -14.27
CA CYS A 285 22.48 -32.84 -13.93
C CYS A 285 23.32 -33.53 -15.03
N ASN A 286 22.69 -34.07 -16.06
CA ASN A 286 23.37 -34.77 -17.15
C ASN A 286 23.54 -33.92 -18.42
N GLN A 287 23.39 -32.60 -18.35
CA GLN A 287 23.72 -31.65 -19.39
C GLN A 287 24.73 -30.63 -18.83
#